data_1acee3b08bbfeb81b2da00b54dc71aca
#
_entry.id   1acee3b08bbfeb81b2da00b54dc71aca
#
_cell.length_a   1.000
_cell.length_b   1.000
_cell.length_c   1.000
_cell.angle_alpha   90.00
_cell.angle_beta   90.00
_cell.angle_gamma   90.00
#
_symmetry.space_group_name_H-M   'P 1'
#
loop_
_entity.id
_entity.type
_entity.pdbx_description
1 polymer ?
#
loop_
_entity_poly.entity_id
_entity_poly.type
_entity_poly.pdbx_seq_one_letter_code
_entity_poly.pdbx_strand_id
1 'polypeptide(L)'
;ITLHHFTDPLWLADMGGWENPETPALFEKYVSKVVSALKEYTNLWVTINEPNVYTYSGYLGSAFPPGKNDMSTAFTVMASSNSILAIGRPA
;
A
#
# COMPACT_ATOMS: atom_id res chain seq x y z
N ILE A 1 -11.90 -6.70 6.84
CA ILE A 1 -10.77 -5.84 7.28
C ILE A 1 -10.01 -5.33 6.07
N THR A 2 -9.80 -4.04 6.02
CA THR A 2 -8.97 -3.39 5.01
C THR A 2 -7.55 -3.23 5.56
N LEU A 3 -6.58 -3.79 4.87
CA LEU A 3 -5.19 -3.85 5.34
C LEU A 3 -4.44 -2.53 5.14
N HIS A 4 -4.73 -1.79 4.07
CA HIS A 4 -4.18 -0.46 3.83
C HIS A 4 -5.29 0.49 3.40
N HIS A 5 -5.43 1.60 4.13
CA HIS A 5 -6.46 2.61 3.87
C HIS A 5 -5.86 4.01 4.05
N PHE A 6 -5.01 4.41 3.08
CA PHE A 6 -4.43 5.76 2.91
C PHE A 6 -3.39 6.17 3.94
N THR A 7 -3.10 5.37 4.96
CA THR A 7 -2.14 5.73 5.99
C THR A 7 -0.99 4.74 6.08
N ASP A 8 0.20 5.25 6.38
CA ASP A 8 1.41 4.47 6.52
C ASP A 8 2.10 4.80 7.84
N PRO A 9 2.84 3.86 8.45
CA PRO A 9 3.63 4.18 9.63
C PRO A 9 4.77 5.14 9.28
N LEU A 10 5.15 5.97 10.26
CA LEU A 10 6.20 6.97 10.04
C LEU A 10 7.53 6.36 9.63
N TRP A 11 7.89 5.20 10.20
CA TRP A 11 9.15 4.55 9.84
C TRP A 11 9.18 4.16 8.35
N LEU A 12 8.03 3.82 7.79
CA LEU A 12 7.95 3.53 6.35
C LEU A 12 8.11 4.81 5.52
N ALA A 13 7.47 5.90 5.95
CA ALA A 13 7.64 7.20 5.30
C ALA A 13 9.10 7.65 5.30
N ASP A 14 9.82 7.41 6.40
CA ASP A 14 11.23 7.74 6.53
C ASP A 14 12.12 6.92 5.57
N MET A 15 11.68 5.74 5.18
CA MET A 15 12.36 4.89 4.20
C MET A 15 12.03 5.22 2.75
N GLY A 16 11.18 6.21 2.49
CA GLY A 16 10.71 6.56 1.16
C GLY A 16 9.32 6.03 0.81
N GLY A 17 8.62 5.42 1.76
CA GLY A 17 7.24 4.97 1.57
C GLY A 17 7.09 3.99 0.41
N TRP A 18 6.05 4.16 -0.37
CA TRP A 18 5.73 3.30 -1.50
C TRP A 18 6.64 3.50 -2.72
N GLU A 19 7.51 4.51 -2.70
CA GLU A 19 8.58 4.66 -3.69
C GLU A 19 9.73 3.67 -3.48
N ASN A 20 9.89 3.17 -2.25
CA ASN A 20 10.95 2.21 -1.93
C ASN A 20 10.60 0.83 -2.52
N PRO A 21 11.48 0.22 -3.34
CA PRO A 21 11.20 -1.08 -3.95
C PRO A 21 11.07 -2.23 -2.95
N GLU A 22 11.47 -2.04 -1.70
CA GLU A 22 11.31 -3.04 -0.64
C GLU A 22 9.93 -2.99 0.03
N THR A 23 9.15 -1.94 -0.18
CA THR A 23 7.86 -1.75 0.49
C THR A 23 6.86 -2.88 0.20
N PRO A 24 6.72 -3.41 -1.03
CA PRO A 24 5.84 -4.56 -1.27
C PRO A 24 6.17 -5.77 -0.39
N ALA A 25 7.45 -6.08 -0.20
CA ALA A 25 7.87 -7.20 0.66
C ALA A 25 7.57 -6.93 2.14
N LEU A 26 7.73 -5.68 2.60
CA LEU A 26 7.36 -5.27 3.95
C LEU A 26 5.85 -5.35 4.16
N PHE A 27 5.07 -4.97 3.17
CA PHE A 27 3.62 -5.08 3.20
C PHE A 27 3.18 -6.55 3.29
N GLU A 28 3.83 -7.44 2.56
CA GLU A 28 3.57 -8.88 2.64
C GLU A 28 3.78 -9.41 4.05
N LYS A 29 4.85 -9.00 4.73
CA LYS A 29 5.10 -9.40 6.13
C LYS A 29 3.98 -8.90 7.06
N TYR A 30 3.55 -7.66 6.89
CA TYR A 30 2.45 -7.08 7.64
C TYR A 30 1.16 -7.88 7.41
N VAL A 31 0.82 -8.17 6.16
CA VAL A 31 -0.38 -8.92 5.81
C VAL A 31 -0.36 -10.32 6.42
N SER A 32 0.75 -11.04 6.31
CA SER A 32 0.91 -12.38 6.90
C SER A 32 0.66 -12.35 8.40
N LYS A 33 1.22 -11.38 9.09
CA LYS A 33 1.06 -11.27 10.55
C LYS A 33 -0.38 -10.95 10.94
N VAL A 34 -0.99 -9.98 10.29
CA VAL A 34 -2.36 -9.54 10.60
C VAL A 34 -3.37 -10.63 10.27
N VAL A 35 -3.26 -11.26 9.12
CA VAL A 35 -4.17 -12.33 8.71
C VAL A 35 -4.04 -13.52 9.65
N SER A 36 -2.82 -13.93 10.00
CA SER A 36 -2.60 -15.03 10.94
C SER A 36 -3.20 -14.77 12.31
N ALA A 37 -3.14 -13.51 12.78
CA ALA A 37 -3.67 -13.13 14.09
C ALA A 37 -5.20 -13.01 14.09
N LEU A 38 -5.83 -12.60 12.98
CA LEU A 38 -7.24 -12.20 12.95
C LEU A 38 -8.13 -13.11 12.11
N LYS A 39 -7.59 -14.13 11.44
CA LYS A 39 -8.37 -15.02 10.57
C LYS A 39 -9.51 -15.76 11.27
N GLU A 40 -9.41 -15.95 12.59
CA GLU A 40 -10.46 -16.57 13.39
C GLU A 40 -11.70 -15.69 13.52
N TYR A 41 -11.54 -14.37 13.34
CA TYR A 41 -12.60 -13.39 13.57
C TYR A 41 -13.25 -12.89 12.29
N THR A 42 -12.60 -13.05 11.14
CA THR A 42 -13.15 -12.62 9.85
C THR A 42 -12.52 -13.38 8.69
N ASN A 43 -13.27 -13.53 7.61
CA ASN A 43 -12.77 -14.02 6.33
C ASN A 43 -12.96 -12.98 5.22
N LEU A 44 -13.31 -11.74 5.57
CA LEU A 44 -13.50 -10.65 4.62
C LEU A 44 -12.29 -9.72 4.69
N TRP A 45 -11.49 -9.71 3.62
CA TRP A 45 -10.25 -8.96 3.55
C TRP A 45 -10.20 -8.09 2.29
N VAL A 46 -9.71 -6.86 2.45
CA VAL A 46 -9.35 -5.96 1.35
C VAL A 46 -7.87 -5.61 1.52
N THR A 47 -7.07 -5.78 0.49
CA THR A 47 -5.63 -5.53 0.57
C THR A 47 -5.31 -4.04 0.65
N ILE A 48 -5.67 -3.29 -0.37
CA ILE A 48 -5.44 -1.85 -0.45
C ILE A 48 -6.74 -1.19 -0.88
N ASN A 49 -7.16 -0.17 -0.14
CA ASN A 49 -8.34 0.62 -0.48
C ASN A 49 -7.97 1.63 -1.56
N GLU A 50 -8.66 1.59 -2.69
CA GLU A 50 -8.56 2.56 -3.78
C GLU A 50 -7.12 3.00 -4.10
N PRO A 51 -6.24 2.10 -4.60
CA PRO A 51 -4.83 2.44 -4.82
C PRO A 51 -4.62 3.59 -5.80
N ASN A 52 -5.48 3.76 -6.80
CA ASN A 52 -5.42 4.89 -7.74
C ASN A 52 -5.71 6.21 -7.05
N VAL A 53 -6.68 6.26 -6.15
CA VAL A 53 -7.01 7.48 -5.39
C VAL A 53 -5.85 7.84 -4.47
N TYR A 54 -5.30 6.86 -3.76
CA TYR A 54 -4.15 7.08 -2.90
C TYR A 54 -2.94 7.60 -3.70
N THR A 55 -2.64 6.98 -4.83
CA THR A 55 -1.51 7.37 -5.69
C THR A 55 -1.68 8.78 -6.22
N TYR A 56 -2.86 9.10 -6.75
CA TYR A 56 -3.14 10.44 -7.25
C TYR A 56 -3.04 11.48 -6.15
N SER A 57 -3.71 11.26 -5.02
CA SER A 57 -3.81 12.26 -3.95
C SER A 57 -2.53 12.43 -3.17
N GLY A 58 -1.71 11.38 -3.05
CA GLY A 58 -0.46 11.42 -2.30
C GLY A 58 0.76 11.82 -3.14
N TYR A 59 0.79 11.42 -4.41
CA TYR A 59 2.00 11.54 -5.23
C TYR A 59 1.84 12.44 -6.44
N LEU A 60 0.63 12.85 -6.79
CA LEU A 60 0.38 13.76 -7.90
C LEU A 60 -0.43 14.98 -7.46
N GLY A 61 -1.54 14.78 -6.76
CA GLY A 61 -2.46 15.86 -6.36
C GLY A 61 -2.10 16.57 -5.06
N SER A 62 -1.11 16.12 -4.31
CA SER A 62 -0.60 16.71 -3.07
C SER A 62 -1.64 16.83 -1.93
N ALA A 63 -2.78 16.11 -2.00
CA ALA A 63 -3.86 16.22 -1.01
C ALA A 63 -3.63 15.32 0.21
N PHE A 64 -3.01 14.14 0.02
CA PHE A 64 -2.67 13.20 1.09
C PHE A 64 -1.18 13.19 1.33
N PRO A 65 -0.69 12.78 2.53
CA PRO A 65 0.72 12.47 2.69
C PRO A 65 1.17 11.41 1.68
N PRO A 66 2.36 11.48 1.13
CA PRO A 66 3.45 12.45 1.40
C PRO A 66 3.31 13.80 0.70
N GLY A 67 2.21 14.09 0.05
CA GLY A 67 1.93 15.42 -0.49
C GLY A 67 2.77 15.80 -1.71
N LYS A 68 3.16 14.83 -2.52
CA LYS A 68 4.00 15.04 -3.68
C LYS A 68 3.20 15.44 -4.93
N ASN A 69 3.90 16.02 -5.89
CA ASN A 69 3.37 16.35 -7.20
C ASN A 69 4.44 15.97 -8.24
N ASP A 70 4.53 14.66 -8.53
CA ASP A 70 5.53 14.10 -9.43
C ASP A 70 4.94 12.89 -10.18
N MET A 71 4.77 13.04 -11.48
CA MET A 71 4.18 12.00 -12.35
C MET A 71 5.02 10.72 -12.35
N SER A 72 6.35 10.84 -12.40
CA SER A 72 7.26 9.70 -12.40
C SER A 72 7.12 8.89 -11.10
N THR A 73 7.08 9.58 -9.97
CA THR A 73 6.86 8.96 -8.65
C THR A 73 5.50 8.28 -8.58
N ALA A 74 4.46 8.92 -9.10
CA ALA A 74 3.11 8.35 -9.12
C ALA A 74 3.08 7.03 -9.92
N PHE A 75 3.75 6.95 -11.06
CA PHE A 75 3.85 5.71 -11.82
C PHE A 75 4.58 4.62 -11.06
N THR A 76 5.66 4.95 -10.35
CA THR A 76 6.40 4.00 -9.51
C THR A 76 5.51 3.43 -8.40
N VAL A 77 4.77 4.27 -7.72
CA VAL A 77 3.86 3.85 -6.64
C VAL A 77 2.73 2.99 -7.19
N MET A 78 2.18 3.33 -8.33
CA MET A 78 1.12 2.53 -8.95
C MET A 78 1.64 1.14 -9.35
N ALA A 79 2.85 1.04 -9.87
CA ALA A 79 3.48 -0.24 -10.20
C ALA A 79 3.66 -1.12 -8.95
N SER A 80 4.06 -0.54 -7.82
CA SER A 80 4.16 -1.25 -6.54
C SER A 80 2.80 -1.77 -6.08
N SER A 81 1.76 -0.96 -6.16
CA SER A 81 0.39 -1.35 -5.80
C SER A 81 -0.10 -2.51 -6.68
N ASN A 82 0.16 -2.44 -7.97
CA ASN A 82 -0.22 -3.50 -8.91
C ASN A 82 0.51 -4.82 -8.61
N SER A 83 1.77 -4.75 -8.20
CA SER A 83 2.53 -5.93 -7.78
C SER A 83 1.88 -6.62 -6.59
N ILE A 84 1.43 -5.86 -5.59
CA ILE A 84 0.73 -6.40 -4.43
C ILE A 84 -0.58 -7.06 -4.84
N LEU A 85 -1.36 -6.41 -5.70
CA LEU A 85 -2.63 -6.97 -6.18
C LEU A 85 -2.40 -8.27 -6.97
N ALA A 86 -1.32 -8.36 -7.73
CA ALA A 86 -0.97 -9.57 -8.47
C ALA A 86 -0.59 -10.73 -7.54
N ILE A 87 0.16 -10.45 -6.47
CA ILE A 87 0.56 -11.45 -5.46
C ILE A 87 -0.67 -11.98 -4.70
N GLY A 88 -1.65 -11.11 -4.41
CA GLY A 88 -2.84 -11.47 -3.67
C GLY A 88 -3.87 -12.27 -4.45
N ARG A 89 -3.65 -12.54 -5.73
CA ARG A 89 -4.58 -13.35 -6.53
C ARG A 89 -4.39 -14.84 -6.24
N PRO A 90 -5.49 -15.61 -6.07
CA PRO A 90 -5.39 -17.06 -5.97
C PRO A 90 -4.76 -17.62 -7.23
N ALA A 91 -3.92 -18.62 -7.03
CA ALA A 91 -3.26 -19.33 -8.14
C ALA A 91 -4.29 -20.03 -9.02
#